data_1d150debb13b6e8f10674cd936d2829a
#
_entry.id   1d150debb13b6e8f10674cd936d2829a
#
_cell.length_a   1.000
_cell.length_b   1.000
_cell.length_c   1.000
_cell.angle_alpha   90.00
_cell.angle_beta   90.00
_cell.angle_gamma   90.00
#
_symmetry.space_group_name_H-M   'P 1'
#
loop_
_entity.id
_entity.type
_entity.pdbx_description
1 polymer ?
#
loop_
_entity_poly.entity_id
_entity_poly.type
_entity_poly.pdbx_seq_one_letter_code
_entity_poly.pdbx_strand_id
1 'polypeptide(L)'
;MKGRRRRALAGLLLAVLAGCGHRAAPAAPPEHQVRGEYAVHGAYPLRRSGSACDPRSVGYPDIHGGTPVVVRDASGAVLRSATLQGGTMRVTILAREDCVFRFSLSLPERDAYTVEVGNRGRVTFTGPTLRQAHWRIDLAIGNYAPGI
;
A
#
# COMPACT_ATOMS: atom_id res chain seq x y z
N MET A 1 14.79 -44.41 -83.21
CA MET A 1 15.86 -43.85 -82.42
C MET A 1 15.25 -43.23 -81.18
N LYS A 2 15.77 -43.51 -79.99
CA LYS A 2 15.09 -43.44 -78.65
C LYS A 2 15.09 -42.03 -78.08
N GLY A 3 13.92 -41.42 -77.86
CA GLY A 3 13.76 -40.19 -77.15
C GLY A 3 13.42 -40.47 -75.67
N ARG A 4 14.33 -40.11 -74.76
CA ARG A 4 14.13 -40.25 -73.31
C ARG A 4 13.28 -39.07 -72.78
N ARG A 5 12.09 -39.38 -72.29
CA ARG A 5 11.27 -38.45 -71.56
C ARG A 5 11.81 -38.28 -70.11
N ARG A 6 12.27 -37.09 -69.76
CA ARG A 6 12.61 -36.72 -68.35
C ARG A 6 11.34 -36.29 -67.66
N ARG A 7 10.94 -37.04 -66.62
CA ARG A 7 9.87 -36.68 -65.71
C ARG A 7 10.43 -35.72 -64.69
N ALA A 8 9.93 -34.49 -64.67
CA ALA A 8 10.21 -33.54 -63.61
C ALA A 8 9.23 -33.81 -62.40
N LEU A 9 9.80 -34.20 -61.28
CA LEU A 9 9.08 -34.29 -60.01
C LEU A 9 9.02 -32.88 -59.38
N ALA A 10 7.83 -32.31 -59.38
CA ALA A 10 7.53 -31.06 -58.58
C ALA A 10 7.37 -31.43 -57.14
N GLY A 11 8.38 -31.10 -56.31
CA GLY A 11 8.29 -31.23 -54.83
C GLY A 11 7.48 -30.09 -54.25
N LEU A 12 6.34 -30.42 -53.68
CA LEU A 12 5.50 -29.47 -52.95
C LEU A 12 6.07 -29.30 -51.52
N LEU A 13 6.76 -28.18 -51.26
CA LEU A 13 7.21 -27.79 -49.90
C LEU A 13 6.02 -27.19 -49.13
N LEU A 14 5.44 -27.96 -48.20
CA LEU A 14 4.53 -27.42 -47.19
C LEU A 14 5.33 -26.66 -46.13
N ALA A 15 5.29 -25.35 -46.14
CA ALA A 15 5.79 -24.49 -45.06
C ALA A 15 4.76 -24.49 -43.91
N VAL A 16 5.07 -25.25 -42.85
CA VAL A 16 4.29 -25.21 -41.58
C VAL A 16 4.69 -23.93 -40.82
N LEU A 17 3.89 -22.89 -40.94
CA LEU A 17 4.00 -21.69 -40.08
C LEU A 17 3.57 -22.04 -38.65
N ALA A 18 4.53 -22.42 -37.82
CA ALA A 18 4.33 -22.51 -36.37
C ALA A 18 4.10 -21.09 -35.82
N GLY A 19 2.84 -20.66 -35.75
CA GLY A 19 2.44 -19.44 -35.10
C GLY A 19 2.69 -19.56 -33.57
N CYS A 20 3.80 -18.99 -33.08
CA CYS A 20 4.01 -18.77 -31.65
C CYS A 20 2.97 -17.78 -31.18
N GLY A 21 1.83 -18.28 -30.69
CA GLY A 21 0.84 -17.47 -30.01
C GLY A 21 1.46 -16.90 -28.74
N HIS A 22 1.93 -15.66 -28.82
CA HIS A 22 2.29 -14.91 -27.61
C HIS A 22 1.02 -14.68 -26.81
N ARG A 23 0.81 -15.49 -25.78
CA ARG A 23 -0.20 -15.21 -24.76
C ARG A 23 0.25 -13.93 -24.08
N ALA A 24 -0.44 -12.81 -24.34
CA ALA A 24 -0.20 -11.57 -23.64
C ALA A 24 -0.34 -11.86 -22.13
N ALA A 25 0.68 -11.51 -21.34
CA ALA A 25 0.58 -11.61 -19.89
C ALA A 25 -0.60 -10.74 -19.42
N PRO A 26 -1.38 -11.19 -18.40
CA PRO A 26 -2.46 -10.39 -17.86
C PRO A 26 -1.91 -9.03 -17.43
N ALA A 27 -2.60 -7.96 -17.80
CA ALA A 27 -2.22 -6.60 -17.41
C ALA A 27 -2.13 -6.52 -15.88
N ALA A 28 -1.05 -5.90 -15.37
CA ALA A 28 -0.92 -5.65 -13.95
C ALA A 28 -2.11 -4.80 -13.45
N PRO A 29 -2.63 -5.07 -12.24
CA PRO A 29 -3.71 -4.26 -11.69
C PRO A 29 -3.27 -2.80 -11.54
N PRO A 30 -4.21 -1.83 -11.69
CA PRO A 30 -3.90 -0.43 -11.52
C PRO A 30 -3.34 -0.14 -10.13
N GLU A 31 -2.39 0.79 -10.03
CA GLU A 31 -1.80 1.22 -8.77
C GLU A 31 -2.35 2.58 -8.34
N HIS A 32 -2.58 2.72 -7.03
CA HIS A 32 -3.15 3.92 -6.42
C HIS A 32 -2.19 4.48 -5.37
N GLN A 33 -1.98 5.79 -5.40
CA GLN A 33 -1.22 6.49 -4.38
C GLN A 33 -2.04 6.60 -3.09
N VAL A 34 -1.56 5.97 -2.04
CA VAL A 34 -2.17 6.00 -0.71
C VAL A 34 -1.43 7.00 0.16
N ARG A 35 -2.20 7.84 0.88
CA ARG A 35 -1.70 8.72 1.93
C ARG A 35 -2.31 8.28 3.25
N GLY A 36 -1.46 8.09 4.26
CA GLY A 36 -1.91 7.67 5.56
C GLY A 36 -1.46 8.58 6.67
N GLU A 37 -2.27 8.63 7.72
CA GLU A 37 -1.95 9.22 9.02
C GLU A 37 -2.09 8.17 10.12
N TYR A 38 -1.16 8.20 11.07
CA TYR A 38 -1.23 7.46 12.32
C TYR A 38 -1.16 8.45 13.48
N ALA A 39 -2.28 8.62 14.18
CA ALA A 39 -2.40 9.55 15.28
C ALA A 39 -2.20 8.83 16.62
N VAL A 40 -1.33 9.34 17.47
CA VAL A 40 -1.21 8.92 18.87
C VAL A 40 -1.89 9.96 19.74
N HIS A 41 -3.03 9.58 20.31
CA HIS A 41 -3.78 10.43 21.25
C HIS A 41 -3.13 10.39 22.63
N GLY A 42 -3.03 11.52 23.29
CA GLY A 42 -2.49 11.58 24.64
C GLY A 42 -2.48 12.98 25.22
N ALA A 43 -2.09 13.08 26.49
CA ALA A 43 -1.86 14.36 27.17
C ALA A 43 -0.40 14.76 26.98
N TYR A 44 -0.10 15.47 25.92
CA TYR A 44 1.23 16.00 25.67
C TYR A 44 1.47 17.28 26.47
N PRO A 45 2.68 17.51 26.98
CA PRO A 45 2.99 18.80 27.60
C PRO A 45 2.85 19.88 26.53
N LEU A 46 2.11 20.96 26.89
CA LEU A 46 1.70 22.08 26.03
C LEU A 46 2.64 22.32 24.82
N ARG A 47 2.23 21.90 23.66
CA ARG A 47 3.00 22.07 22.43
C ARG A 47 2.16 22.80 21.39
N ARG A 48 2.85 23.55 20.55
CA ARG A 48 2.18 24.25 19.45
C ARG A 48 1.89 23.28 18.31
N SER A 49 0.73 23.42 17.70
CA SER A 49 0.41 22.72 16.46
C SER A 49 1.52 22.93 15.42
N GLY A 50 1.92 21.84 14.76
CA GLY A 50 3.04 21.86 13.83
C GLY A 50 4.42 21.60 14.43
N SER A 51 4.60 21.63 15.77
CA SER A 51 5.87 21.26 16.37
C SER A 51 6.13 19.76 16.30
N ALA A 52 7.41 19.36 16.36
CA ALA A 52 7.75 17.94 16.49
C ALA A 52 7.22 17.36 17.80
N CYS A 53 6.77 16.11 17.77
CA CYS A 53 6.27 15.40 18.95
C CYS A 53 6.88 14.00 19.06
N ASP A 54 6.86 13.51 20.32
CA ASP A 54 7.41 12.20 20.67
C ASP A 54 6.41 11.46 21.58
N PRO A 55 5.80 10.36 21.10
CA PRO A 55 4.83 9.58 21.85
C PRO A 55 5.41 8.82 23.05
N ARG A 56 6.71 8.75 23.25
CA ARG A 56 7.32 8.15 24.44
C ARG A 56 6.78 8.73 25.74
N SER A 57 6.49 10.03 25.75
CA SER A 57 5.94 10.74 26.92
C SER A 57 4.53 10.28 27.31
N VAL A 58 3.81 9.62 26.39
CA VAL A 58 2.44 9.14 26.60
C VAL A 58 2.33 7.60 26.49
N GLY A 59 3.46 6.88 26.60
CA GLY A 59 3.48 5.41 26.71
C GLY A 59 3.59 4.66 25.38
N TYR A 60 3.98 5.31 24.29
CA TYR A 60 4.15 4.68 22.97
C TYR A 60 5.57 4.85 22.42
N PRO A 61 6.59 4.29 23.09
CA PRO A 61 8.01 4.48 22.70
C PRO A 61 8.37 3.81 21.36
N ASP A 62 7.59 2.86 20.91
CA ASP A 62 7.76 2.12 19.65
C ASP A 62 7.15 2.82 18.43
N ILE A 63 6.41 3.93 18.65
CA ILE A 63 5.85 4.75 17.57
C ILE A 63 6.71 6.00 17.38
N HIS A 64 7.43 6.04 16.30
CA HIS A 64 8.36 7.13 15.95
C HIS A 64 8.58 7.19 14.43
N GLY A 65 9.28 8.20 13.96
CA GLY A 65 9.74 8.23 12.57
C GLY A 65 10.61 7.01 12.26
N GLY A 66 10.31 6.31 11.17
CA GLY A 66 10.96 5.04 10.82
C GLY A 66 10.20 3.78 11.26
N THR A 67 9.18 3.88 12.13
CA THR A 67 8.31 2.73 12.45
C THR A 67 7.70 2.16 11.17
N PRO A 68 7.79 0.83 10.93
CA PRO A 68 7.31 0.22 9.70
C PRO A 68 5.78 0.24 9.59
N VAL A 69 5.31 0.48 8.37
CA VAL A 69 3.92 0.31 7.95
C VAL A 69 3.88 -0.79 6.90
N VAL A 70 3.17 -1.87 7.18
CA VAL A 70 3.09 -3.02 6.27
C VAL A 70 1.66 -3.19 5.80
N VAL A 71 1.47 -3.27 4.48
CA VAL A 71 0.16 -3.55 3.88
C VAL A 71 0.18 -4.90 3.23
N ARG A 72 -0.83 -5.72 3.57
CA ARG A 72 -1.01 -7.09 3.06
C ARG A 72 -2.35 -7.21 2.34
N ASP A 73 -2.45 -8.19 1.46
CA ASP A 73 -3.73 -8.60 0.86
C ASP A 73 -4.52 -9.55 1.78
N ALA A 74 -5.67 -10.01 1.29
CA ALA A 74 -6.55 -10.95 2.00
C ALA A 74 -5.89 -12.32 2.29
N SER A 75 -4.88 -12.71 1.52
CA SER A 75 -4.10 -13.95 1.74
C SER A 75 -3.02 -13.78 2.80
N GLY A 76 -2.75 -12.55 3.25
CA GLY A 76 -1.66 -12.19 4.15
C GLY A 76 -0.33 -11.90 3.45
N ALA A 77 -0.29 -11.97 2.11
CA ALA A 77 0.90 -11.61 1.36
C ALA A 77 1.19 -10.11 1.45
N VAL A 78 2.46 -9.74 1.64
CA VAL A 78 2.87 -8.34 1.68
C VAL A 78 2.75 -7.72 0.30
N LEU A 79 1.90 -6.70 0.19
CA LEU A 79 1.76 -5.90 -1.03
C LEU A 79 2.81 -4.80 -1.09
N ARG A 80 2.95 -4.05 -0.02
CA ARG A 80 3.91 -2.92 0.11
C ARG A 80 4.28 -2.68 1.56
N SER A 81 5.38 -1.99 1.74
CA SER A 81 5.80 -1.44 3.03
C SER A 81 6.27 -0.01 2.87
N ALA A 82 6.10 0.77 3.93
CA ALA A 82 6.60 2.13 4.08
C ALA A 82 7.07 2.32 5.52
N THR A 83 7.48 3.52 5.87
CA THR A 83 7.78 3.91 7.24
C THR A 83 7.03 5.18 7.61
N LEU A 84 6.72 5.34 8.88
CA LEU A 84 6.20 6.59 9.41
C LEU A 84 7.24 7.70 9.25
N GLN A 85 6.81 8.87 8.84
CA GLN A 85 7.61 10.10 8.88
C GLN A 85 7.73 10.60 10.32
N GLY A 86 8.48 11.66 10.57
CA GLY A 86 8.58 12.27 11.90
C GLY A 86 7.23 12.79 12.40
N GLY A 87 6.97 12.62 13.70
CA GLY A 87 5.72 13.02 14.33
C GLY A 87 5.57 14.56 14.39
N THR A 88 4.36 15.03 14.11
CA THR A 88 3.99 16.45 14.15
C THR A 88 2.78 16.64 15.04
N MET A 89 2.85 17.60 15.98
CA MET A 89 1.75 17.92 16.89
C MET A 89 0.56 18.49 16.12
N ARG A 90 -0.62 17.97 16.38
CA ARG A 90 -1.92 18.49 15.95
C ARG A 90 -2.75 18.79 17.18
N VAL A 91 -3.12 20.07 17.37
CA VAL A 91 -4.04 20.49 18.42
C VAL A 91 -5.39 20.81 17.78
N THR A 92 -6.44 20.14 18.26
CA THR A 92 -7.80 20.34 17.76
C THR A 92 -8.47 21.51 18.45
N ILE A 93 -9.61 21.98 17.92
CA ILE A 93 -10.44 23.04 18.52
C ILE A 93 -10.97 22.68 19.92
N LEU A 94 -10.99 21.38 20.27
CA LEU A 94 -11.38 20.89 21.58
C LEU A 94 -10.18 20.72 22.52
N ALA A 95 -9.06 21.37 22.22
CA ALA A 95 -7.78 21.27 22.93
C ALA A 95 -7.27 19.82 23.10
N ARG A 96 -7.68 18.91 22.19
CA ARG A 96 -7.15 17.57 22.13
C ARG A 96 -5.84 17.59 21.37
N GLU A 97 -4.87 16.86 21.87
CA GLU A 97 -3.52 16.82 21.32
C GLU A 97 -3.23 15.46 20.72
N ASP A 98 -2.76 15.48 19.48
CA ASP A 98 -2.36 14.28 18.73
C ASP A 98 -0.92 14.43 18.26
N CYS A 99 -0.12 13.41 18.45
CA CYS A 99 1.12 13.26 17.69
C CYS A 99 0.82 12.51 16.40
N VAL A 100 0.89 13.17 15.27
CA VAL A 100 0.50 12.64 13.97
C VAL A 100 1.73 12.29 13.14
N PHE A 101 1.78 11.05 12.71
CA PHE A 101 2.79 10.53 11.79
C PHE A 101 2.14 10.31 10.42
N ARG A 102 2.85 10.66 9.36
CA ARG A 102 2.38 10.45 8.00
C ARG A 102 3.17 9.34 7.32
N PHE A 103 2.53 8.68 6.37
CA PHE A 103 3.15 7.74 5.46
C PHE A 103 2.50 7.82 4.08
N SER A 104 3.21 7.36 3.07
CA SER A 104 2.67 7.22 1.72
C SER A 104 3.27 5.99 1.04
N LEU A 105 2.47 5.33 0.21
CA LEU A 105 2.87 4.19 -0.59
C LEU A 105 1.93 4.01 -1.78
N SER A 106 2.35 3.22 -2.77
CA SER A 106 1.51 2.86 -3.91
C SER A 106 0.95 1.45 -3.69
N LEU A 107 -0.37 1.26 -3.83
CA LEU A 107 -1.01 -0.05 -3.69
C LEU A 107 -1.64 -0.49 -5.00
N PRO A 108 -1.41 -1.75 -5.42
CA PRO A 108 -2.20 -2.35 -6.48
C PRO A 108 -3.64 -2.54 -6.02
N GLU A 109 -4.59 -2.40 -6.93
CA GLU A 109 -6.02 -2.58 -6.60
C GLU A 109 -6.30 -4.01 -6.12
N ARG A 110 -6.99 -4.14 -4.97
CA ARG A 110 -7.40 -5.39 -4.32
C ARG A 110 -8.77 -5.19 -3.66
N ASP A 111 -9.43 -6.31 -3.36
CA ASP A 111 -10.72 -6.30 -2.66
C ASP A 111 -10.57 -5.96 -1.18
N ALA A 112 -9.45 -6.33 -0.56
CA ALA A 112 -9.16 -6.06 0.84
C ALA A 112 -7.67 -5.83 1.10
N TYR A 113 -7.42 -5.03 2.12
CA TYR A 113 -6.10 -4.67 2.58
C TYR A 113 -6.04 -4.77 4.10
N THR A 114 -4.96 -5.31 4.62
CA THR A 114 -4.66 -5.29 6.05
C THR A 114 -3.45 -4.43 6.30
N VAL A 115 -3.60 -3.41 7.12
CA VAL A 115 -2.54 -2.43 7.46
C VAL A 115 -2.09 -2.67 8.89
N GLU A 116 -0.78 -2.77 9.08
CA GLU A 116 -0.11 -2.95 10.36
C GLU A 116 0.95 -1.86 10.54
N VAL A 117 0.94 -1.18 11.69
CA VAL A 117 1.93 -0.16 12.05
C VAL A 117 2.72 -0.66 13.25
N GLY A 118 4.02 -0.90 13.05
CA GLY A 118 4.85 -1.53 14.07
C GLY A 118 4.26 -2.84 14.55
N ASN A 119 4.07 -2.97 15.87
CA ASN A 119 3.46 -4.15 16.52
C ASN A 119 2.08 -3.85 17.10
N ARG A 120 1.36 -2.84 16.58
CA ARG A 120 0.14 -2.31 17.20
C ARG A 120 -1.16 -2.92 16.65
N GLY A 121 -1.05 -4.14 16.09
CA GLY A 121 -2.18 -4.87 15.55
C GLY A 121 -2.48 -4.51 14.10
N ARG A 122 -3.56 -5.11 13.58
CA ARG A 122 -3.92 -5.05 12.17
C ARG A 122 -5.30 -4.45 11.99
N VAL A 123 -5.43 -3.55 11.04
CA VAL A 123 -6.72 -2.96 10.64
C VAL A 123 -6.99 -3.33 9.19
N THR A 124 -8.21 -3.82 8.94
CA THR A 124 -8.62 -4.24 7.59
C THR A 124 -9.49 -3.18 6.93
N PHE A 125 -9.18 -2.87 5.68
CA PHE A 125 -9.95 -1.98 4.81
C PHE A 125 -10.41 -2.77 3.59
N THR A 126 -11.63 -2.52 3.11
CA THR A 126 -12.06 -3.04 1.81
C THR A 126 -11.64 -2.09 0.69
N GLY A 127 -11.47 -2.62 -0.52
CA GLY A 127 -11.18 -1.82 -1.71
C GLY A 127 -12.22 -0.71 -1.94
N PRO A 128 -13.55 -1.00 -1.87
CA PRO A 128 -14.58 0.03 -1.93
C PRO A 128 -14.42 1.13 -0.88
N THR A 129 -14.11 0.78 0.37
CA THR A 129 -13.89 1.76 1.44
C THR A 129 -12.72 2.69 1.13
N LEU A 130 -11.58 2.15 0.66
CA LEU A 130 -10.43 2.98 0.29
C LEU A 130 -10.71 3.88 -0.92
N ARG A 131 -11.46 3.39 -1.91
CA ARG A 131 -11.90 4.24 -3.06
C ARG A 131 -12.77 5.41 -2.59
N GLN A 132 -13.76 5.16 -1.71
CA GLN A 132 -14.60 6.21 -1.13
C GLN A 132 -13.80 7.21 -0.30
N ALA A 133 -12.77 6.76 0.41
CA ALA A 133 -11.85 7.59 1.17
C ALA A 133 -10.76 8.26 0.28
N HIS A 134 -10.87 8.20 -1.06
CA HIS A 134 -9.85 8.71 -1.98
C HIS A 134 -8.44 8.19 -1.68
N TRP A 135 -8.34 6.90 -1.35
CA TRP A 135 -7.09 6.22 -0.99
C TRP A 135 -6.38 6.83 0.22
N ARG A 136 -7.16 7.32 1.17
CA ARG A 136 -6.69 7.81 2.46
C ARG A 136 -6.88 6.74 3.55
N ILE A 137 -5.88 6.59 4.42
CA ILE A 137 -5.89 5.69 5.57
C ILE A 137 -5.63 6.51 6.82
N ASP A 138 -6.61 6.60 7.70
CA ASP A 138 -6.48 7.28 8.99
C ASP A 138 -6.58 6.24 10.10
N LEU A 139 -5.51 6.11 10.88
CA LEU A 139 -5.38 5.22 12.01
C LEU A 139 -5.10 6.02 13.28
N ALA A 140 -5.52 5.49 14.42
CA ALA A 140 -5.25 6.13 15.70
C ALA A 140 -5.06 5.10 16.81
N ILE A 141 -4.30 5.48 17.85
CA ILE A 141 -4.10 4.73 19.08
C ILE A 141 -4.06 5.70 20.28
N GLY A 142 -4.34 5.17 21.45
CA GLY A 142 -4.37 5.94 22.69
C GLY A 142 -5.74 6.50 22.98
N ASN A 143 -5.86 7.14 24.14
CA ASN A 143 -7.08 7.76 24.60
C ASN A 143 -6.79 9.22 24.95
N TYR A 144 -7.74 10.07 24.65
CA TYR A 144 -7.76 11.39 25.28
C TYR A 144 -8.02 11.21 26.77
N ALA A 145 -7.26 11.89 27.62
CA ALA A 145 -7.61 11.94 29.03
C ALA A 145 -9.07 12.42 29.16
N PRO A 146 -9.91 11.74 29.97
CA PRO A 146 -11.25 12.25 30.23
C PRO A 146 -11.10 13.68 30.79
N GLY A 147 -11.78 14.60 30.13
CA GLY A 147 -11.73 16.00 30.55
C GLY A 147 -12.13 16.10 32.01
N ILE A 148 -11.29 16.77 32.79
CA ILE A 148 -11.55 17.15 34.17
C ILE A 148 -12.63 18.25 34.15
#